data_edac95e325c752bb825fd3cbc9205f9f
#
_entry.id   edac95e325c752bb825fd3cbc9205f9f
#
_cell.length_a   1.000
_cell.length_b   1.000
_cell.length_c   1.000
_cell.angle_alpha   90.00
_cell.angle_beta   90.00
_cell.angle_gamma   90.00
#
_symmetry.space_group_name_H-M   'P 1'
#
loop_
_entity.id
_entity.type
_entity.pdbx_description
1 polymer ?
#
loop_
_entity_poly.entity_id
_entity_poly.type
_entity_poly.pdbx_seq_one_letter_code
_entity_poly.pdbx_strand_id
1 'polypeptide(L)'
;MTPITLLLPIEPMGCPRPRATVRAGRAGTYMPSDYLKWQAEAVAVITDQLVGRDVAWLSTGCRAHIEAVFPRTKSPQPGWTTATWRGGPRVRRLSTPDADNVWKASVDALQIALRDRLMQPFDDRVVEGGSVDRWYAAAGERPSLRIVLVPLEAP
;
A
#
# COMPACT_ATOMS: atom_id res chain seq x y z
N MET A 1 9.89 -21.51 -4.17
CA MET A 1 9.91 -20.18 -3.47
C MET A 1 8.57 -20.00 -2.77
N THR A 2 8.57 -19.45 -1.55
CA THR A 2 7.35 -19.30 -0.74
C THR A 2 6.83 -17.86 -0.83
N PRO A 3 5.52 -17.63 -1.01
CA PRO A 3 4.94 -16.30 -0.99
C PRO A 3 5.25 -15.55 0.33
N ILE A 4 5.43 -14.24 0.22
CA ILE A 4 5.66 -13.37 1.38
C ILE A 4 4.38 -12.59 1.65
N THR A 5 3.88 -12.66 2.88
CA THR A 5 2.79 -11.80 3.35
C THR A 5 3.35 -10.77 4.31
N LEU A 6 3.03 -9.50 4.05
CA LEU A 6 3.33 -8.35 4.89
C LEU A 6 2.01 -7.76 5.40
N LEU A 7 1.93 -7.51 6.70
CA LEU A 7 0.78 -6.86 7.31
C LEU A 7 1.22 -5.55 7.95
N LEU A 8 0.76 -4.44 7.40
CA LEU A 8 1.03 -3.11 7.90
C LEU A 8 -0.19 -2.62 8.70
N PRO A 9 -0.10 -2.49 10.02
CA PRO A 9 -1.21 -2.02 10.88
C PRO A 9 -1.35 -0.49 10.82
N ILE A 10 -1.34 0.05 9.61
CA ILE A 10 -1.45 1.48 9.31
C ILE A 10 -2.64 1.72 8.39
N GLU A 11 -3.22 2.92 8.45
CA GLU A 11 -4.28 3.30 7.52
C GLU A 11 -3.72 3.36 6.10
N PRO A 12 -4.32 2.68 5.11
CA PRO A 12 -3.84 2.74 3.74
C PRO A 12 -3.90 4.16 3.17
N MET A 13 -2.91 4.52 2.37
CA MET A 13 -2.86 5.80 1.68
C MET A 13 -2.61 5.60 0.19
N GLY A 14 -3.22 6.43 -0.64
CA GLY A 14 -2.90 6.48 -2.06
C GLY A 14 -1.75 7.44 -2.34
N CYS A 15 -0.92 7.14 -3.33
CA CYS A 15 0.13 8.03 -3.79
C CYS A 15 -0.51 9.32 -4.35
N PRO A 16 -0.31 10.48 -3.73
CA PRO A 16 -0.85 11.73 -4.24
C PRO A 16 -0.04 12.22 -5.44
N ARG A 17 -0.65 13.07 -6.24
CA ARG A 17 0.11 13.79 -7.28
C ARG A 17 1.07 14.79 -6.62
N PRO A 18 2.31 14.90 -7.11
CA PRO A 18 3.23 15.94 -6.66
C PRO A 18 2.59 17.33 -6.82
N ARG A 19 2.78 18.21 -5.84
CA ARG A 19 2.27 19.58 -5.88
C ARG A 19 3.34 20.50 -6.45
N ALA A 20 2.94 21.36 -7.38
CA ALA A 20 3.81 22.41 -7.91
C ALA A 20 4.12 23.46 -6.82
N THR A 21 5.34 23.97 -6.83
CA THR A 21 5.77 25.08 -5.98
C THR A 21 6.71 26.00 -6.76
N VAL A 22 6.74 27.26 -6.33
CA VAL A 22 7.74 28.22 -6.79
C VAL A 22 8.46 28.74 -5.56
N ARG A 23 9.76 28.49 -5.46
CA ARG A 23 10.60 28.94 -4.36
C ARG A 23 11.77 29.74 -4.91
N ALA A 24 11.95 30.97 -4.45
CA ALA A 24 12.99 31.88 -4.93
C ALA A 24 13.07 31.99 -6.47
N GLY A 25 11.89 32.09 -7.14
CA GLY A 25 11.81 32.19 -8.61
C GLY A 25 12.05 30.87 -9.37
N ARG A 26 12.29 29.74 -8.66
CA ARG A 26 12.48 28.43 -9.30
C ARG A 26 11.23 27.58 -9.14
N ALA A 27 10.73 27.06 -10.26
CA ALA A 27 9.65 26.08 -10.27
C ALA A 27 10.18 24.71 -9.79
N GLY A 28 9.38 24.02 -9.00
CA GLY A 28 9.68 22.68 -8.51
C GLY A 28 8.41 21.93 -8.16
N THR A 29 8.54 20.69 -7.73
CA THR A 29 7.46 19.87 -7.21
C THR A 29 7.84 19.29 -5.85
N TYR A 30 6.83 19.01 -5.03
CA TYR A 30 7.02 18.34 -3.74
C TYR A 30 5.89 17.35 -3.46
N MET A 31 6.18 16.33 -2.68
CA MET A 31 5.17 15.41 -2.16
C MET A 31 4.60 15.96 -0.86
N PRO A 32 3.28 15.80 -0.61
CA PRO A 32 2.67 16.20 0.66
C PRO A 32 3.34 15.54 1.86
N SER A 33 3.52 16.32 2.95
CA SER A 33 4.21 15.85 4.16
C SER A 33 3.55 14.63 4.80
N ASP A 34 2.22 14.55 4.75
CA ASP A 34 1.48 13.42 5.32
C ASP A 34 1.75 12.12 4.55
N TYR A 35 1.90 12.20 3.23
CA TYR A 35 2.30 11.06 2.42
C TYR A 35 3.74 10.62 2.75
N LEU A 36 4.67 11.55 2.90
CA LEU A 36 6.05 11.22 3.24
C LEU A 36 6.16 10.56 4.62
N LYS A 37 5.36 11.01 5.60
CA LYS A 37 5.28 10.38 6.93
C LYS A 37 4.74 8.95 6.82
N TRP A 38 3.63 8.78 6.11
CA TRP A 38 3.04 7.47 5.86
C TRP A 38 4.03 6.54 5.15
N GLN A 39 4.71 7.02 4.12
CA GLN A 39 5.70 6.24 3.38
C GLN A 39 6.85 5.79 4.29
N ALA A 40 7.36 6.69 5.15
CA ALA A 40 8.41 6.36 6.11
C ALA A 40 7.95 5.27 7.10
N GLU A 41 6.72 5.36 7.61
CA GLU A 41 6.14 4.35 8.50
C GLU A 41 5.95 3.02 7.78
N ALA A 42 5.39 3.01 6.57
CA ALA A 42 5.22 1.81 5.76
C ALA A 42 6.58 1.13 5.48
N VAL A 43 7.58 1.90 5.08
CA VAL A 43 8.96 1.41 4.84
C VAL A 43 9.53 0.77 6.10
N ALA A 44 9.38 1.39 7.27
CA ALA A 44 9.89 0.84 8.53
C ALA A 44 9.24 -0.51 8.85
N VAL A 45 7.92 -0.61 8.77
CA VAL A 45 7.17 -1.86 9.04
C VAL A 45 7.52 -2.96 8.02
N ILE A 46 7.65 -2.63 6.74
CA ILE A 46 8.06 -3.59 5.71
C ILE A 46 9.47 -4.10 5.97
N THR A 47 10.39 -3.18 6.25
CA THR A 47 11.79 -3.52 6.53
C THR A 47 11.89 -4.50 7.71
N ASP A 48 11.20 -4.19 8.82
CA ASP A 48 11.20 -5.03 10.02
C ASP A 48 10.67 -6.44 9.74
N GLN A 49 9.61 -6.56 8.95
CA GLN A 49 9.04 -7.86 8.58
C GLN A 49 9.89 -8.65 7.58
N LEU A 50 10.78 -8.02 6.83
CA LEU A 50 11.63 -8.65 5.82
C LEU A 50 13.04 -8.97 6.32
N VAL A 51 13.49 -8.36 7.40
CA VAL A 51 14.81 -8.65 7.99
C VAL A 51 14.96 -10.15 8.25
N GLY A 52 16.05 -10.74 7.75
CA GLY A 52 16.36 -12.16 7.93
C GLY A 52 15.54 -13.12 7.07
N ARG A 53 14.65 -12.63 6.20
CA ARG A 53 13.95 -13.49 5.23
C ARG A 53 14.76 -13.61 3.93
N ASP A 54 14.62 -14.75 3.28
CA ASP A 54 15.10 -14.91 1.90
C ASP A 54 14.16 -14.16 0.96
N VAL A 55 14.64 -13.00 0.48
CA VAL A 55 13.94 -12.12 -0.45
C VAL A 55 14.65 -12.00 -1.80
N ALA A 56 15.75 -12.72 -2.00
CA ALA A 56 16.55 -12.62 -3.22
C ALA A 56 15.75 -12.95 -4.49
N TRP A 57 14.77 -13.85 -4.38
CA TRP A 57 13.90 -14.23 -5.48
C TRP A 57 13.00 -13.08 -5.99
N LEU A 58 12.77 -12.03 -5.20
CA LEU A 58 11.99 -10.89 -5.65
C LEU A 58 12.61 -10.18 -6.86
N SER A 59 13.93 -10.26 -7.01
CA SER A 59 14.64 -9.70 -8.18
C SER A 59 14.34 -10.41 -9.50
N THR A 60 13.81 -11.64 -9.45
CA THR A 60 13.47 -12.43 -10.65
C THR A 60 12.05 -12.24 -11.15
N GLY A 61 11.25 -11.46 -10.43
CA GLY A 61 9.86 -11.14 -10.77
C GLY A 61 8.86 -11.71 -9.77
N CYS A 62 7.82 -10.94 -9.52
CA CYS A 62 6.73 -11.33 -8.64
C CYS A 62 5.39 -10.74 -9.07
N ARG A 63 4.30 -11.28 -8.53
CA ARG A 63 2.99 -10.63 -8.50
C ARG A 63 2.72 -10.09 -7.11
N ALA A 64 2.05 -8.95 -7.03
CA ALA A 64 1.62 -8.37 -5.76
C ALA A 64 0.10 -8.37 -5.64
N HIS A 65 -0.43 -8.83 -4.51
CA HIS A 65 -1.84 -8.69 -4.18
C HIS A 65 -1.94 -7.80 -2.94
N ILE A 66 -2.64 -6.69 -3.09
CA ILE A 66 -2.75 -5.65 -2.07
C ILE A 66 -4.20 -5.62 -1.57
N GLU A 67 -4.37 -5.78 -0.28
CA GLU A 67 -5.64 -5.57 0.40
C GLU A 67 -5.53 -4.34 1.31
N ALA A 68 -6.32 -3.31 0.99
CA ALA A 68 -6.32 -2.05 1.72
C ALA A 68 -7.64 -1.90 2.49
N VAL A 69 -7.56 -1.95 3.81
CA VAL A 69 -8.70 -1.79 4.73
C VAL A 69 -8.65 -0.38 5.31
N PHE A 70 -9.53 0.47 4.84
CA PHE A 70 -9.67 1.86 5.28
C PHE A 70 -10.58 1.99 6.48
N PRO A 71 -10.44 3.05 7.29
CA PRO A 71 -11.35 3.29 8.39
C PRO A 71 -12.77 3.45 7.86
N ARG A 72 -13.74 2.98 8.64
CA ARG A 72 -15.15 3.18 8.35
C ARG A 72 -15.49 4.67 8.43
N THR A 73 -16.28 5.16 7.48
CA THR A 73 -16.66 6.57 7.42
C THR A 73 -17.52 6.97 8.62
N LYS A 74 -17.43 8.24 9.02
CA LYS A 74 -18.28 8.80 10.09
C LYS A 74 -19.76 8.85 9.72
N SER A 75 -20.07 8.89 8.43
CA SER A 75 -21.43 8.90 7.88
C SER A 75 -21.59 7.75 6.87
N PRO A 76 -22.81 7.20 6.74
CA PRO A 76 -23.06 6.15 5.76
C PRO A 76 -22.78 6.65 4.34
N GLN A 77 -22.24 5.77 3.52
CA GLN A 77 -22.08 6.01 2.09
C GLN A 77 -23.42 5.75 1.36
N PRO A 78 -23.64 6.34 0.17
CA PRO A 78 -24.81 6.02 -0.63
C PRO A 78 -24.99 4.51 -0.81
N GLY A 79 -26.19 4.02 -0.60
CA GLY A 79 -26.53 2.59 -0.68
C GLY A 79 -26.24 1.77 0.59
N TRP A 80 -25.66 2.36 1.64
CA TRP A 80 -25.49 1.66 2.90
C TRP A 80 -26.76 1.71 3.75
N THR A 81 -27.13 0.56 4.31
CA THR A 81 -28.12 0.51 5.40
C THR A 81 -27.48 0.95 6.71
N THR A 82 -28.32 1.36 7.69
CA THR A 82 -27.84 1.67 9.03
C THR A 82 -27.13 0.48 9.68
N ALA A 83 -27.61 -0.73 9.47
CA ALA A 83 -27.00 -1.96 9.97
C ALA A 83 -25.60 -2.18 9.36
N THR A 84 -25.48 -2.04 8.04
CA THR A 84 -24.19 -2.15 7.34
C THR A 84 -23.21 -1.09 7.84
N TRP A 85 -23.68 0.12 8.09
CA TRP A 85 -22.80 1.20 8.52
C TRP A 85 -22.35 1.07 9.99
N ARG A 86 -23.25 0.71 10.91
CA ARG A 86 -22.94 0.69 12.36
C ARG A 86 -22.28 -0.58 12.86
N GLY A 87 -22.54 -1.72 12.28
CA GLY A 87 -22.09 -3.00 12.84
C GLY A 87 -21.85 -4.11 11.82
N GLY A 88 -21.83 -3.76 10.53
CA GLY A 88 -21.74 -4.74 9.48
C GLY A 88 -20.32 -5.22 9.16
N PRO A 89 -20.21 -6.18 8.20
CA PRO A 89 -18.96 -6.68 7.68
C PRO A 89 -18.18 -5.59 6.91
N ARG A 90 -17.02 -5.95 6.38
CA ARG A 90 -16.30 -5.11 5.41
C ARG A 90 -17.18 -4.76 4.23
N VAL A 91 -17.09 -3.54 3.74
CA VAL A 91 -17.81 -3.06 2.56
C VAL A 91 -16.79 -2.58 1.54
N ARG A 92 -17.01 -2.94 0.28
CA ARG A 92 -16.09 -2.54 -0.80
C ARG A 92 -16.03 -1.03 -0.93
N ARG A 93 -14.82 -0.48 -0.98
CA ARG A 93 -14.61 0.95 -1.14
C ARG A 93 -14.46 1.29 -2.61
N LEU A 94 -15.35 2.12 -3.12
CA LEU A 94 -15.36 2.59 -4.51
C LEU A 94 -14.88 4.04 -4.67
N SER A 95 -14.66 4.74 -3.54
CA SER A 95 -14.18 6.12 -3.52
C SER A 95 -12.64 6.21 -3.53
N THR A 96 -12.13 7.44 -3.63
CA THR A 96 -10.69 7.72 -3.53
C THR A 96 -10.08 7.24 -2.19
N PRO A 97 -8.78 6.90 -2.14
CA PRO A 97 -7.87 6.85 -3.28
C PRO A 97 -8.19 5.72 -4.25
N ASP A 98 -7.89 5.91 -5.52
CA ASP A 98 -8.09 4.90 -6.56
C ASP A 98 -7.15 3.71 -6.39
N ALA A 99 -7.46 2.57 -7.02
CA ALA A 99 -6.68 1.35 -6.85
C ALA A 99 -5.23 1.50 -7.31
N ASP A 100 -5.00 2.18 -8.43
CA ASP A 100 -3.67 2.48 -8.97
C ASP A 100 -2.83 3.36 -8.03
N ASN A 101 -3.45 4.34 -7.37
CA ASN A 101 -2.76 5.17 -6.38
C ASN A 101 -2.38 4.38 -5.11
N VAL A 102 -3.22 3.44 -4.67
CA VAL A 102 -2.89 2.53 -3.55
C VAL A 102 -1.79 1.56 -3.97
N TRP A 103 -1.88 1.02 -5.19
CA TRP A 103 -0.84 0.17 -5.77
C TRP A 103 0.50 0.88 -5.77
N LYS A 104 0.54 2.07 -6.38
CA LYS A 104 1.78 2.85 -6.47
C LYS A 104 2.39 3.13 -5.10
N ALA A 105 1.61 3.61 -4.15
CA ALA A 105 2.10 3.88 -2.80
C ALA A 105 2.71 2.64 -2.14
N SER A 106 2.08 1.48 -2.30
CA SER A 106 2.53 0.22 -1.73
C SER A 106 3.82 -0.28 -2.38
N VAL A 107 3.91 -0.22 -3.71
CA VAL A 107 5.09 -0.67 -4.46
C VAL A 107 6.27 0.29 -4.25
N ASP A 108 6.03 1.60 -4.21
CA ASP A 108 7.08 2.60 -3.88
C ASP A 108 7.66 2.34 -2.47
N ALA A 109 6.81 2.02 -1.47
CA ALA A 109 7.27 1.69 -0.12
C ALA A 109 8.07 0.37 -0.08
N LEU A 110 7.63 -0.65 -0.83
CA LEU A 110 8.38 -1.91 -1.00
C LEU A 110 9.75 -1.66 -1.62
N GLN A 111 9.82 -0.87 -2.67
CA GLN A 111 11.07 -0.56 -3.35
C GLN A 111 12.07 0.13 -2.42
N ILE A 112 11.63 1.11 -1.65
CA ILE A 112 12.48 1.80 -0.67
C ILE A 112 12.95 0.82 0.41
N ALA A 113 12.06 -0.01 0.95
CA ALA A 113 12.41 -0.98 1.99
C ALA A 113 13.43 -2.00 1.49
N LEU A 114 13.23 -2.58 0.33
CA LEU A 114 14.11 -3.61 -0.22
C LEU A 114 15.43 -3.00 -0.71
N ARG A 115 15.38 -1.99 -1.57
CA ARG A 115 16.59 -1.43 -2.20
C ARG A 115 17.41 -0.59 -1.23
N ASP A 116 16.78 0.35 -0.53
CA ASP A 116 17.48 1.40 0.20
C ASP A 116 17.73 1.02 1.68
N ARG A 117 16.97 0.10 2.25
CA ARG A 117 17.12 -0.36 3.63
C ARG A 117 17.75 -1.74 3.76
N LEU A 118 17.34 -2.67 2.93
CA LEU A 118 17.83 -4.05 2.98
C LEU A 118 18.90 -4.33 1.92
N MET A 119 19.25 -3.36 1.08
CA MET A 119 20.27 -3.46 0.02
C MET A 119 20.01 -4.64 -0.93
N GLN A 120 18.74 -4.96 -1.16
CA GLN A 120 18.31 -6.01 -2.08
C GLN A 120 18.01 -5.41 -3.46
N PRO A 121 18.38 -6.07 -4.55
CA PRO A 121 18.05 -5.61 -5.89
C PRO A 121 16.55 -5.75 -6.13
N PHE A 122 15.83 -4.64 -6.05
CA PHE A 122 14.40 -4.58 -6.31
C PHE A 122 14.06 -3.28 -7.07
N ASP A 123 13.30 -3.43 -8.13
CA ASP A 123 12.76 -2.34 -8.94
C ASP A 123 11.26 -2.60 -9.14
N ASP A 124 10.43 -1.57 -9.22
CA ASP A 124 8.99 -1.72 -9.43
C ASP A 124 8.64 -2.49 -10.70
N ARG A 125 9.53 -2.50 -11.70
CA ARG A 125 9.40 -3.27 -12.95
C ARG A 125 9.41 -4.78 -12.77
N VAL A 126 9.95 -5.29 -11.65
CA VAL A 126 9.91 -6.74 -11.35
C VAL A 126 8.54 -7.18 -10.82
N VAL A 127 7.64 -6.24 -10.54
CA VAL A 127 6.26 -6.53 -10.16
C VAL A 127 5.41 -6.61 -11.42
N GLU A 128 5.28 -7.79 -12.00
CA GLU A 128 4.64 -8.02 -13.30
C GLU A 128 3.11 -7.94 -13.27
N GLY A 129 2.51 -7.55 -12.17
CA GLY A 129 1.07 -7.37 -12.03
C GLY A 129 0.53 -7.83 -10.70
N GLY A 130 -0.79 -7.85 -10.60
CA GLY A 130 -1.47 -8.24 -9.37
C GLY A 130 -2.85 -7.62 -9.23
N SER A 131 -3.31 -7.46 -7.99
CA SER A 131 -4.62 -6.88 -7.69
C SER A 131 -4.57 -5.92 -6.51
N VAL A 132 -5.53 -5.01 -6.47
CA VAL A 132 -5.80 -4.14 -5.32
C VAL A 132 -7.26 -4.27 -4.92
N ASP A 133 -7.49 -4.79 -3.72
CA ASP A 133 -8.81 -4.80 -3.10
C ASP A 133 -8.88 -3.70 -2.04
N ARG A 134 -9.94 -2.90 -2.11
CA ARG A 134 -10.16 -1.77 -1.19
C ARG A 134 -11.45 -1.97 -0.42
N TRP A 135 -11.35 -1.90 0.89
CA TRP A 135 -12.46 -2.16 1.79
C TRP A 135 -12.60 -1.05 2.83
N TYR A 136 -13.81 -0.80 3.26
CA TYR A 136 -14.06 -0.17 4.56
C TYR A 136 -14.04 -1.25 5.63
N ALA A 137 -13.36 -0.99 6.73
CA ALA A 137 -13.23 -1.91 7.86
C ALA A 137 -14.57 -2.43 8.36
N ALA A 138 -14.61 -3.66 8.82
CA ALA A 138 -15.74 -4.18 9.60
C ALA A 138 -15.86 -3.43 10.94
N ALA A 139 -16.97 -3.64 11.64
CA ALA A 139 -17.12 -3.07 12.97
C ALA A 139 -16.03 -3.60 13.92
N GLY A 140 -15.31 -2.69 14.59
CA GLY A 140 -14.21 -3.04 15.48
C GLY A 140 -12.89 -3.42 14.79
N GLU A 141 -12.88 -3.52 13.48
CA GLU A 141 -11.66 -3.79 12.71
C GLU A 141 -10.81 -2.53 12.57
N ARG A 142 -9.50 -2.69 12.76
CA ARG A 142 -8.54 -1.60 12.55
C ARG A 142 -8.15 -1.47 11.08
N PRO A 143 -7.94 -0.25 10.58
CA PRO A 143 -7.36 -0.05 9.26
C PRO A 143 -6.03 -0.78 9.11
N SER A 144 -5.79 -1.33 7.93
CA SER A 144 -4.56 -2.06 7.65
C SER A 144 -4.27 -2.13 6.16
N LEU A 145 -3.01 -2.37 5.82
CA LEU A 145 -2.56 -2.67 4.47
C LEU A 145 -1.88 -4.04 4.51
N ARG A 146 -2.38 -4.96 3.70
CA ARG A 146 -1.78 -6.28 3.53
C ARG A 146 -1.22 -6.40 2.12
N ILE A 147 0.03 -6.82 2.00
CA ILE A 147 0.70 -7.03 0.72
C ILE A 147 1.14 -8.50 0.68
N VAL A 148 0.73 -9.20 -0.37
CA VAL A 148 1.16 -10.58 -0.63
C VAL A 148 1.98 -10.58 -1.91
N LEU A 149 3.25 -10.97 -1.79
CA LEU A 149 4.16 -11.12 -2.91
C LEU A 149 4.24 -12.60 -3.28
N VAL A 150 3.93 -12.90 -4.52
CA VAL A 150 3.89 -14.28 -5.04
C VAL A 150 4.97 -14.41 -6.10
N PRO A 151 5.89 -15.41 -6.01
CA PRO A 151 6.86 -15.66 -7.05
C PRO A 151 6.17 -15.91 -8.40
N LEU A 152 6.79 -15.47 -9.48
CA LEU A 152 6.39 -15.97 -10.79
C LEU A 152 6.79 -17.44 -10.90
N GLU A 153 5.91 -18.25 -11.48
CA GLU A 153 6.28 -19.61 -11.82
C GLU A 153 7.41 -19.58 -12.85
N ALA A 154 8.43 -20.40 -12.66
CA ALA A 154 9.45 -20.56 -13.68
C ALA A 154 8.79 -21.11 -14.96
N PRO A 155 9.16 -20.61 -16.15
CA PRO A 155 8.62 -21.09 -17.43
C PRO A 155 8.92 -22.56 -17.67
#